data_960428bfd0d84211ecb2a0bb49c678b5
#
_entry.id   960428bfd0d84211ecb2a0bb49c678b5
#
_cell.length_a   1.000
_cell.length_b   1.000
_cell.length_c   1.000
_cell.angle_alpha   90.00
_cell.angle_beta   90.00
_cell.angle_gamma   90.00
#
_symmetry.space_group_name_H-M   'P 1'
#
loop_
_entity.id
_entity.type
_entity.pdbx_description
1 polymer ?
#
loop_
_entity_poly.entity_id
_entity_poly.type
_entity_poly.pdbx_seq_one_letter_code
_entity_poly.pdbx_strand_id
1 'polypeptide(L)'
;MNIKKISRFALMAALSLGLTACAGGSNEGANTEEATSTPAENASTESADTKETSSSGDSKKIAVLLYNGSDTYIASVRQALEKIDEADDSIELVFQDGQNNQGTQTDQINNITAQGVDGILLNIVDISAAPTAMDTIKASGIPTTFFNRDMTESLSEEDLDNFMFIGTNAPEAGVMQGEIISKLWEEGKMDRNGNGVLDYVMLNGGLDNPEAKARTEYSVKTIEEAGIEVNEVAFQDAKWSTDQAKTAMDTWLQTNQDNIDAVISNNDDMAIGAISALQAVGLNTGSSEDNMVVVGVDATDLAVAEIDKGTMSGTVKQDAEGMAKALIDTMKNKLENGDFVEGTDYKLAEDNKSIRIDYQVYTGK
;
A
#
# COMPACT_ATOMS: atom_id res chain seq x y z
N MET A 1 13.34 43.28 -40.60
CA MET A 1 13.72 43.24 -42.03
C MET A 1 14.00 41.78 -42.38
N ASN A 2 13.15 41.21 -43.24
CA ASN A 2 13.23 39.91 -43.96
C ASN A 2 13.25 38.58 -43.12
N ILE A 3 12.20 37.84 -42.97
CA ILE A 3 11.28 37.05 -43.86
C ILE A 3 12.02 36.23 -44.93
N LYS A 4 11.92 34.89 -44.84
CA LYS A 4 11.62 33.88 -45.87
C LYS A 4 11.72 32.49 -45.24
N LYS A 5 10.64 31.77 -45.04
CA LYS A 5 9.74 31.00 -45.94
C LYS A 5 10.28 29.61 -46.31
N ILE A 6 9.54 28.59 -45.83
CA ILE A 6 8.86 27.48 -46.55
C ILE A 6 9.74 26.32 -47.01
N SER A 7 9.41 25.06 -46.57
CA SER A 7 8.86 24.06 -47.49
C SER A 7 8.24 22.86 -46.77
N ARG A 8 7.02 22.58 -47.14
CA ARG A 8 6.24 21.34 -46.89
C ARG A 8 6.71 20.27 -47.87
N PHE A 9 6.72 18.99 -47.45
CA PHE A 9 6.44 17.90 -48.35
C PHE A 9 5.56 16.87 -47.63
N ALA A 10 4.36 16.78 -48.13
CA ALA A 10 3.46 15.65 -47.93
C ALA A 10 3.63 14.68 -49.10
N LEU A 11 3.61 13.39 -48.86
CA LEU A 11 3.25 12.43 -49.91
C LEU A 11 2.52 11.25 -49.30
N MET A 12 1.42 11.02 -49.96
CA MET A 12 0.32 10.08 -49.89
C MET A 12 0.64 8.66 -50.33
N ALA A 13 -0.18 7.76 -49.80
CA ALA A 13 -0.86 6.63 -50.47
C ALA A 13 -0.04 5.35 -50.79
N ALA A 14 -0.51 4.12 -50.57
CA ALA A 14 -1.71 3.54 -51.16
C ALA A 14 -2.10 2.21 -50.49
N LEU A 15 -3.37 1.92 -50.53
CA LEU A 15 -4.11 0.70 -50.30
C LEU A 15 -3.58 -0.52 -51.11
N SER A 16 -3.74 -1.74 -50.53
CA SER A 16 -4.18 -2.88 -51.31
C SER A 16 -4.98 -3.87 -50.45
N LEU A 17 -6.25 -3.99 -50.83
CA LEU A 17 -7.17 -5.06 -50.46
C LEU A 17 -6.76 -6.38 -51.17
N GLY A 18 -6.98 -7.48 -50.48
CA GLY A 18 -6.95 -8.83 -51.05
C GLY A 18 -7.92 -9.73 -50.33
N LEU A 19 -9.18 -9.72 -50.76
CA LEU A 19 -10.15 -10.78 -50.50
C LEU A 19 -9.84 -11.97 -51.44
N THR A 20 -9.89 -13.21 -50.89
CA THR A 20 -10.31 -14.38 -51.65
C THR A 20 -11.07 -15.35 -50.76
N ALA A 21 -12.33 -15.52 -51.11
CA ALA A 21 -13.22 -16.58 -50.68
C ALA A 21 -13.18 -17.68 -51.72
N CYS A 22 -13.45 -18.95 -51.31
CA CYS A 22 -14.19 -20.02 -52.00
C CYS A 22 -13.98 -21.30 -51.22
N ALA A 23 -14.94 -21.89 -50.55
CA ALA A 23 -16.11 -22.65 -51.04
C ALA A 23 -15.80 -24.12 -51.36
N GLY A 24 -16.53 -24.99 -50.65
CA GLY A 24 -17.16 -26.13 -51.27
C GLY A 24 -16.73 -27.51 -50.83
N GLY A 25 -17.69 -28.33 -50.38
CA GLY A 25 -17.69 -29.74 -50.56
C GLY A 25 -18.07 -30.63 -49.40
N SER A 26 -19.35 -30.80 -49.23
CA SER A 26 -20.15 -31.92 -48.73
C SER A 26 -19.60 -33.34 -48.99
N ASN A 27 -19.75 -34.30 -48.06
CA ASN A 27 -20.76 -35.41 -48.19
C ASN A 27 -20.64 -36.38 -46.99
N GLU A 28 -21.75 -36.65 -46.35
CA GLU A 28 -22.53 -37.87 -46.10
C GLU A 28 -21.80 -39.18 -45.72
N GLY A 29 -22.36 -39.80 -44.69
CA GLY A 29 -22.26 -41.22 -44.44
C GLY A 29 -22.68 -41.65 -43.04
N ALA A 30 -23.95 -41.98 -42.94
CA ALA A 30 -24.64 -42.63 -41.84
C ALA A 30 -24.08 -44.02 -41.49
N ASN A 31 -24.17 -44.50 -40.27
CA ASN A 31 -25.08 -45.56 -39.84
C ASN A 31 -24.97 -45.95 -38.37
N THR A 32 -26.06 -45.89 -37.72
CA THR A 32 -26.72 -46.77 -36.72
C THR A 32 -26.02 -48.11 -36.39
N GLU A 33 -25.97 -48.43 -35.06
CA GLU A 33 -26.71 -49.55 -34.50
C GLU A 33 -26.65 -49.58 -32.97
N GLU A 34 -27.79 -49.90 -32.41
CA GLU A 34 -28.26 -50.18 -31.08
C GLU A 34 -27.70 -51.50 -30.53
N ALA A 35 -27.56 -51.59 -29.20
CA ALA A 35 -28.14 -52.70 -28.41
C ALA A 35 -27.71 -52.59 -26.92
N THR A 36 -28.65 -52.27 -26.10
CA THR A 36 -29.25 -52.96 -24.94
C THR A 36 -28.40 -54.00 -24.18
N SER A 37 -28.23 -53.83 -22.91
CA SER A 37 -28.89 -54.59 -21.83
C SER A 37 -28.24 -54.44 -20.46
N THR A 38 -29.03 -54.07 -19.46
CA THR A 38 -28.91 -54.27 -18.01
C THR A 38 -29.29 -55.74 -17.68
N PRO A 39 -29.24 -56.27 -16.41
CA PRO A 39 -28.78 -55.80 -15.11
C PRO A 39 -28.08 -56.89 -14.25
N ALA A 40 -27.72 -56.55 -13.01
CA ALA A 40 -27.90 -57.26 -11.73
C ALA A 40 -26.71 -57.05 -10.78
N GLU A 41 -26.96 -56.35 -9.71
CA GLU A 41 -27.16 -56.86 -8.31
C GLU A 41 -25.92 -57.49 -7.67
N ASN A 42 -25.27 -56.90 -6.67
CA ASN A 42 -25.58 -57.21 -5.27
C ASN A 42 -24.71 -56.41 -4.26
N ALA A 43 -25.33 -56.17 -3.13
CA ALA A 43 -24.95 -55.41 -1.97
C ALA A 43 -23.68 -55.89 -1.24
N SER A 44 -23.00 -54.97 -0.58
CA SER A 44 -22.63 -55.13 0.82
C SER A 44 -22.37 -53.76 1.44
N THR A 45 -23.16 -53.53 2.46
CA THR A 45 -23.11 -52.51 3.46
C THR A 45 -21.81 -52.54 4.26
N GLU A 46 -21.07 -51.48 4.25
CA GLU A 46 -20.13 -51.14 5.31
C GLU A 46 -20.40 -49.71 5.76
N SER A 47 -20.93 -49.61 6.98
CA SER A 47 -21.18 -48.37 7.69
C SER A 47 -19.83 -47.72 7.99
N ALA A 48 -19.48 -46.68 7.28
CA ALA A 48 -18.48 -45.75 7.71
C ALA A 48 -19.16 -44.67 8.56
N ASP A 49 -18.79 -44.69 9.81
CA ASP A 49 -19.12 -43.74 10.86
C ASP A 49 -18.76 -42.33 10.35
N THR A 50 -19.74 -41.60 9.90
CA THR A 50 -19.62 -40.20 9.59
C THR A 50 -19.63 -39.46 10.91
N LYS A 51 -18.45 -39.14 11.40
CA LYS A 51 -18.28 -38.19 12.47
C LYS A 51 -18.89 -36.88 11.99
N GLU A 52 -20.12 -36.62 12.36
CA GLU A 52 -20.74 -35.32 12.27
C GLU A 52 -19.88 -34.36 13.10
N THR A 53 -19.05 -33.57 12.43
CA THR A 53 -18.47 -32.39 13.01
C THR A 53 -19.59 -31.37 13.10
N SER A 54 -20.22 -31.33 14.24
CA SER A 54 -21.19 -30.30 14.59
C SER A 54 -20.51 -28.97 14.78
N SER A 55 -21.21 -27.97 14.35
CA SER A 55 -21.02 -26.52 14.50
C SER A 55 -20.35 -25.81 13.32
N SER A 56 -21.13 -25.64 12.27
CA SER A 56 -21.03 -24.41 11.51
C SER A 56 -21.87 -23.32 12.20
N GLY A 57 -21.33 -22.64 13.18
CA GLY A 57 -21.70 -21.25 13.38
C GLY A 57 -21.30 -20.55 12.06
N ASP A 58 -22.22 -19.83 11.39
CA ASP A 58 -21.90 -19.11 10.18
C ASP A 58 -20.70 -18.20 10.47
N SER A 59 -19.56 -18.43 9.76
CA SER A 59 -18.37 -17.56 9.85
C SER A 59 -18.77 -16.14 9.47
N LYS A 60 -18.22 -15.15 10.15
CA LYS A 60 -18.47 -13.74 9.83
C LYS A 60 -17.71 -13.34 8.58
N LYS A 61 -18.45 -12.91 7.57
CA LYS A 61 -17.87 -12.50 6.29
C LYS A 61 -17.46 -11.04 6.32
N ILE A 62 -16.16 -10.78 6.25
CA ILE A 62 -15.59 -9.44 6.30
C ILE A 62 -14.92 -9.12 4.96
N ALA A 63 -15.37 -8.07 4.29
CA ALA A 63 -14.73 -7.59 3.06
C ALA A 63 -13.52 -6.72 3.39
N VAL A 64 -12.40 -6.99 2.73
CA VAL A 64 -11.16 -6.20 2.83
C VAL A 64 -10.89 -5.53 1.50
N LEU A 65 -11.11 -4.22 1.43
CA LEU A 65 -10.93 -3.42 0.22
C LEU A 65 -9.61 -2.65 0.32
N LEU A 66 -8.62 -3.04 -0.47
CA LEU A 66 -7.29 -2.44 -0.51
C LEU A 66 -7.25 -1.30 -1.54
N TYR A 67 -6.53 -0.21 -1.26
CA TYR A 67 -6.35 0.84 -2.26
C TYR A 67 -5.49 0.36 -3.43
N ASN A 68 -4.44 -0.41 -3.13
CA ASN A 68 -3.50 -0.97 -4.08
C ASN A 68 -2.80 -2.20 -3.48
N GLY A 69 -3.12 -3.38 -3.97
CA GLY A 69 -2.54 -4.64 -3.49
C GLY A 69 -1.08 -4.85 -3.87
N SER A 70 -0.51 -4.01 -4.76
CA SER A 70 0.91 -4.04 -5.13
C SER A 70 1.79 -3.10 -4.30
N ASP A 71 1.22 -2.27 -3.44
CA ASP A 71 1.96 -1.49 -2.43
C ASP A 71 2.56 -2.46 -1.40
N THR A 72 3.87 -2.36 -1.14
CA THR A 72 4.60 -3.35 -0.33
C THR A 72 4.13 -3.37 1.12
N TYR A 73 3.82 -2.21 1.72
CA TYR A 73 3.29 -2.16 3.07
C TYR A 73 1.87 -2.76 3.14
N ILE A 74 1.00 -2.41 2.20
CA ILE A 74 -0.37 -2.95 2.14
C ILE A 74 -0.36 -4.46 1.86
N ALA A 75 0.56 -4.95 1.03
CA ALA A 75 0.77 -6.38 0.84
C ALA A 75 1.16 -7.09 2.14
N SER A 76 1.98 -6.44 3.00
CA SER A 76 2.35 -6.98 4.32
C SER A 76 1.14 -7.03 5.28
N VAL A 77 0.31 -5.98 5.30
CA VAL A 77 -0.96 -5.98 6.07
C VAL A 77 -1.90 -7.08 5.57
N ARG A 78 -2.04 -7.23 4.25
CA ARG A 78 -2.83 -8.30 3.64
C ARG A 78 -2.34 -9.69 4.07
N GLN A 79 -1.04 -9.96 3.99
CA GLN A 79 -0.46 -11.24 4.41
C GLN A 79 -0.72 -11.52 5.90
N ALA A 80 -0.65 -10.50 6.75
CA ALA A 80 -0.97 -10.65 8.16
C ALA A 80 -2.46 -10.95 8.38
N LEU A 81 -3.36 -10.31 7.63
CA LEU A 81 -4.79 -10.61 7.65
C LEU A 81 -5.09 -12.04 7.15
N GLU A 82 -4.45 -12.47 6.05
CA GLU A 82 -4.60 -13.84 5.51
C GLU A 82 -4.17 -14.90 6.54
N LYS A 83 -3.08 -14.66 7.29
CA LYS A 83 -2.65 -15.56 8.38
C LYS A 83 -3.67 -15.64 9.53
N ILE A 84 -4.36 -14.53 9.84
CA ILE A 84 -5.41 -14.52 10.87
C ILE A 84 -6.62 -15.29 10.36
N ASP A 85 -7.04 -15.09 9.11
CA ASP A 85 -8.14 -15.79 8.45
C ASP A 85 -7.91 -17.31 8.43
N GLU A 86 -6.69 -17.75 8.07
CA GLU A 86 -6.30 -19.16 8.09
C GLU A 86 -6.32 -19.80 9.49
N ALA A 87 -6.16 -19.00 10.55
CA ALA A 87 -6.07 -19.45 11.92
C ALA A 87 -7.42 -19.37 12.70
N ASP A 88 -8.43 -18.69 12.15
CA ASP A 88 -9.68 -18.39 12.83
C ASP A 88 -10.92 -18.72 11.98
N ASP A 89 -11.46 -19.93 12.14
CA ASP A 89 -12.65 -20.42 11.43
C ASP A 89 -13.93 -19.59 11.70
N SER A 90 -13.90 -18.62 12.63
CA SER A 90 -15.05 -17.77 12.95
C SER A 90 -15.23 -16.60 11.98
N ILE A 91 -14.26 -16.35 11.12
CA ILE A 91 -14.28 -15.29 10.10
C ILE A 91 -14.00 -15.86 8.71
N GLU A 92 -14.36 -15.12 7.68
CA GLU A 92 -14.03 -15.33 6.28
C GLU A 92 -13.65 -13.97 5.68
N LEU A 93 -12.41 -13.78 5.26
CA LEU A 93 -11.94 -12.52 4.66
C LEU A 93 -12.05 -12.55 3.13
N VAL A 94 -12.72 -11.56 2.56
CA VAL A 94 -12.88 -11.42 1.10
C VAL A 94 -12.12 -10.20 0.62
N PHE A 95 -10.98 -10.42 -0.02
CA PHE A 95 -10.10 -9.35 -0.48
C PHE A 95 -10.51 -8.82 -1.85
N GLN A 96 -10.47 -7.49 -1.99
CA GLN A 96 -10.61 -6.79 -3.27
C GLN A 96 -9.53 -5.72 -3.40
N ASP A 97 -8.99 -5.57 -4.60
CA ASP A 97 -7.93 -4.60 -4.91
C ASP A 97 -8.50 -3.45 -5.74
N GLY A 98 -8.41 -2.23 -5.22
CA GLY A 98 -8.80 -1.00 -5.91
C GLY A 98 -7.87 -0.59 -7.04
N GLN A 99 -6.68 -1.23 -7.14
CA GLN A 99 -5.69 -0.97 -8.19
C GLN A 99 -5.33 0.51 -8.35
N ASN A 100 -5.28 1.21 -7.22
CA ASN A 100 -5.06 2.67 -7.16
C ASN A 100 -6.07 3.47 -8.03
N ASN A 101 -7.30 2.96 -8.18
CA ASN A 101 -8.37 3.56 -8.97
C ASN A 101 -9.65 3.71 -8.13
N GLN A 102 -10.00 4.95 -7.79
CA GLN A 102 -11.18 5.23 -6.96
C GLN A 102 -12.49 4.78 -7.61
N GLY A 103 -12.61 4.84 -8.94
CA GLY A 103 -13.79 4.37 -9.66
C GLY A 103 -13.98 2.85 -9.45
N THR A 104 -12.91 2.07 -9.62
CA THR A 104 -12.90 0.63 -9.35
C THR A 104 -13.31 0.35 -7.90
N GLN A 105 -12.74 1.06 -6.94
CA GLN A 105 -13.07 0.86 -5.52
C GLN A 105 -14.52 1.28 -5.20
N THR A 106 -15.03 2.33 -5.82
CA THR A 106 -16.45 2.73 -5.67
C THR A 106 -17.40 1.62 -6.15
N ASP A 107 -17.09 0.98 -7.30
CA ASP A 107 -17.88 -0.16 -7.80
C ASP A 107 -17.78 -1.36 -6.84
N GLN A 108 -16.61 -1.60 -6.26
CA GLN A 108 -16.41 -2.64 -5.25
C GLN A 108 -17.25 -2.38 -4.00
N ILE A 109 -17.26 -1.15 -3.46
CA ILE A 109 -18.09 -0.75 -2.32
C ILE A 109 -19.56 -1.00 -2.61
N ASN A 110 -20.06 -0.55 -3.77
CA ASN A 110 -21.45 -0.75 -4.19
C ASN A 110 -21.82 -2.24 -4.27
N ASN A 111 -20.91 -3.07 -4.82
CA ASN A 111 -21.14 -4.51 -4.94
C ASN A 111 -21.15 -5.21 -3.57
N ILE A 112 -20.20 -4.90 -2.70
CA ILE A 112 -20.09 -5.50 -1.36
C ILE A 112 -21.29 -5.12 -0.49
N THR A 113 -21.71 -3.86 -0.50
CA THR A 113 -22.89 -3.41 0.26
C THR A 113 -24.18 -4.06 -0.24
N ALA A 114 -24.29 -4.33 -1.54
CA ALA A 114 -25.43 -5.02 -2.14
C ALA A 114 -25.45 -6.53 -1.88
N GLN A 115 -24.26 -7.19 -1.76
CA GLN A 115 -24.13 -8.62 -1.48
C GLN A 115 -24.42 -8.96 -0.02
N GLY A 116 -24.21 -8.02 0.90
CA GLY A 116 -24.38 -8.19 2.33
C GLY A 116 -23.24 -9.00 2.96
N VAL A 117 -22.23 -8.29 3.47
CA VAL A 117 -21.17 -8.82 4.34
C VAL A 117 -21.44 -8.39 5.76
N ASP A 118 -20.81 -9.05 6.74
CA ASP A 118 -20.98 -8.68 8.16
C ASP A 118 -20.19 -7.42 8.51
N GLY A 119 -19.02 -7.20 7.91
CA GLY A 119 -18.15 -6.04 8.15
C GLY A 119 -17.31 -5.64 6.95
N ILE A 120 -16.77 -4.43 6.96
CA ILE A 120 -15.87 -3.91 5.92
C ILE A 120 -14.60 -3.35 6.56
N LEU A 121 -13.43 -3.74 6.05
CA LEU A 121 -12.15 -3.10 6.28
C LEU A 121 -11.78 -2.34 5.01
N LEU A 122 -11.69 -1.01 5.07
CA LEU A 122 -11.54 -0.16 3.89
C LEU A 122 -10.25 0.68 3.95
N ASN A 123 -9.32 0.35 3.11
CA ASN A 123 -8.17 1.19 2.79
C ASN A 123 -8.49 2.01 1.54
N ILE A 124 -8.95 3.24 1.73
CA ILE A 124 -9.52 4.07 0.65
C ILE A 124 -8.46 4.51 -0.37
N VAL A 125 -8.81 4.52 -1.66
CA VAL A 125 -7.91 5.00 -2.72
C VAL A 125 -7.74 6.52 -2.65
N ASP A 126 -8.83 7.25 -2.62
CA ASP A 126 -8.85 8.72 -2.56
C ASP A 126 -9.58 9.16 -1.30
N ILE A 127 -8.87 9.80 -0.38
CA ILE A 127 -9.41 10.27 0.89
C ILE A 127 -10.57 11.26 0.67
N SER A 128 -10.51 12.06 -0.40
CA SER A 128 -11.61 13.00 -0.73
C SER A 128 -12.93 12.30 -1.08
N ALA A 129 -12.88 11.02 -1.45
CA ALA A 129 -14.06 10.19 -1.70
C ALA A 129 -14.63 9.55 -0.43
N ALA A 130 -13.98 9.66 0.73
CA ALA A 130 -14.43 9.05 1.98
C ALA A 130 -15.86 9.43 2.37
N PRO A 131 -16.31 10.68 2.30
CA PRO A 131 -17.69 11.03 2.63
C PRO A 131 -18.72 10.29 1.75
N THR A 132 -18.47 10.19 0.43
CA THR A 132 -19.35 9.47 -0.50
C THR A 132 -19.38 7.98 -0.25
N ALA A 133 -18.21 7.38 0.06
CA ALA A 133 -18.10 5.97 0.44
C ALA A 133 -18.88 5.69 1.74
N MET A 134 -18.74 6.57 2.75
CA MET A 134 -19.46 6.48 4.01
C MET A 134 -20.98 6.56 3.82
N ASP A 135 -21.48 7.49 3.01
CA ASP A 135 -22.91 7.61 2.71
C ASP A 135 -23.48 6.30 2.11
N THR A 136 -22.75 5.69 1.18
CA THR A 136 -23.12 4.42 0.56
C THR A 136 -23.15 3.28 1.57
N ILE A 137 -22.13 3.17 2.42
CA ILE A 137 -21.99 2.10 3.41
C ILE A 137 -23.02 2.32 4.55
N LYS A 138 -23.22 3.54 5.02
CA LYS A 138 -24.18 3.88 6.08
C LYS A 138 -25.61 3.45 5.72
N ALA A 139 -25.97 3.58 4.44
CA ALA A 139 -27.27 3.12 3.94
C ALA A 139 -27.46 1.59 4.06
N SER A 140 -26.39 0.81 4.08
CA SER A 140 -26.43 -0.65 4.26
C SER A 140 -26.41 -1.08 5.74
N GLY A 141 -25.98 -0.20 6.65
CA GLY A 141 -25.82 -0.48 8.08
C GLY A 141 -24.64 -1.41 8.41
N ILE A 142 -23.71 -1.66 7.47
CA ILE A 142 -22.56 -2.53 7.66
C ILE A 142 -21.46 -1.77 8.43
N PRO A 143 -20.99 -2.28 9.60
CA PRO A 143 -19.89 -1.65 10.32
C PRO A 143 -18.60 -1.66 9.50
N THR A 144 -17.87 -0.54 9.54
CA THR A 144 -16.70 -0.37 8.69
C THR A 144 -15.55 0.26 9.45
N THR A 145 -14.37 -0.35 9.33
CA THR A 145 -13.10 0.22 9.80
C THR A 145 -12.30 0.70 8.60
N PHE A 146 -12.06 1.99 8.53
CA PHE A 146 -11.06 2.55 7.62
C PHE A 146 -9.66 2.33 8.19
N PHE A 147 -8.67 2.14 7.32
CA PHE A 147 -7.31 1.92 7.82
C PHE A 147 -6.22 2.52 6.92
N ASN A 148 -5.04 2.74 7.52
CA ASN A 148 -3.81 3.26 6.91
C ASN A 148 -3.93 4.70 6.41
N ARG A 149 -4.79 5.04 5.48
CA ARG A 149 -4.97 6.40 4.96
C ARG A 149 -5.92 7.18 5.84
N ASP A 150 -5.39 8.16 6.56
CA ASP A 150 -6.14 8.90 7.58
C ASP A 150 -7.27 9.74 6.96
N MET A 151 -8.49 9.40 7.32
CA MET A 151 -9.71 10.06 6.91
C MET A 151 -10.53 10.58 8.12
N THR A 152 -9.94 10.63 9.30
CA THR A 152 -10.62 11.01 10.55
C THR A 152 -11.24 12.40 10.52
N GLU A 153 -10.75 13.32 9.69
CA GLU A 153 -11.37 14.62 9.45
C GLU A 153 -12.76 14.50 8.82
N SER A 154 -13.02 13.40 8.09
CA SER A 154 -14.32 13.12 7.49
C SER A 154 -15.31 12.47 8.45
N LEU A 155 -14.88 11.99 9.62
CA LEU A 155 -15.72 11.36 10.64
C LEU A 155 -16.35 12.42 11.55
N SER A 156 -17.66 12.41 11.68
CA SER A 156 -18.41 13.13 12.71
C SER A 156 -18.70 12.22 13.91
N GLU A 157 -19.15 12.78 15.03
CA GLU A 157 -19.59 11.99 16.19
C GLU A 157 -20.76 11.03 15.87
N GLU A 158 -21.63 11.42 14.94
CA GLU A 158 -22.76 10.61 14.51
C GLU A 158 -22.36 9.38 13.67
N ASP A 159 -21.13 9.36 13.17
CA ASP A 159 -20.62 8.29 12.33
C ASP A 159 -19.97 7.17 13.16
N LEU A 160 -19.58 7.45 14.41
CA LEU A 160 -18.75 6.55 15.23
C LEU A 160 -19.45 5.25 15.64
N ASP A 161 -20.78 5.21 15.59
CA ASP A 161 -21.52 3.95 15.77
C ASP A 161 -21.26 2.94 14.64
N ASN A 162 -20.93 3.43 13.44
CA ASN A 162 -20.77 2.56 12.27
C ASN A 162 -19.36 2.55 11.68
N PHE A 163 -18.56 3.57 11.98
CA PHE A 163 -17.23 3.77 11.40
C PHE A 163 -16.17 4.00 12.47
N MET A 164 -14.98 3.49 12.20
CA MET A 164 -13.77 3.74 12.97
C MET A 164 -12.59 3.87 12.03
N PHE A 165 -11.50 4.47 12.51
CA PHE A 165 -10.22 4.49 11.80
C PHE A 165 -9.13 3.77 12.61
N ILE A 166 -8.30 2.98 11.93
CA ILE A 166 -7.08 2.40 12.49
C ILE A 166 -5.90 2.76 11.59
N GLY A 167 -4.93 3.44 12.15
CA GLY A 167 -3.75 3.89 11.42
C GLY A 167 -2.60 4.22 12.37
N THR A 168 -1.66 4.99 11.87
CA THR A 168 -0.50 5.47 12.63
C THR A 168 -0.63 6.98 12.89
N ASN A 169 0.23 7.52 13.73
CA ASN A 169 0.37 8.96 13.89
C ASN A 169 1.49 9.46 12.95
N ALA A 170 1.13 9.83 11.73
CA ALA A 170 2.09 10.14 10.67
C ALA A 170 3.19 11.17 11.01
N PRO A 171 2.94 12.25 11.79
CA PRO A 171 3.98 13.14 12.31
C PRO A 171 5.12 12.42 13.02
N GLU A 172 4.84 11.37 13.80
CA GLU A 172 5.87 10.63 14.54
C GLU A 172 6.88 9.96 13.61
N ALA A 173 6.42 9.43 12.46
CA ALA A 173 7.34 8.85 11.49
C ALA A 173 8.31 9.89 10.92
N GLY A 174 7.81 11.10 10.62
CA GLY A 174 8.65 12.21 10.21
C GLY A 174 9.67 12.61 11.27
N VAL A 175 9.22 12.75 12.52
CA VAL A 175 10.12 13.03 13.65
C VAL A 175 11.22 11.97 13.75
N MET A 176 10.87 10.69 13.73
CA MET A 176 11.84 9.59 13.81
C MET A 176 12.82 9.57 12.63
N GLN A 177 12.37 9.90 11.40
CA GLN A 177 13.27 10.08 10.25
C GLN A 177 14.26 11.23 10.49
N GLY A 178 13.77 12.38 10.98
CA GLY A 178 14.59 13.52 11.33
C GLY A 178 15.60 13.20 12.41
N GLU A 179 15.23 12.44 13.44
CA GLU A 179 16.13 12.00 14.51
C GLU A 179 17.25 11.09 14.00
N ILE A 180 16.94 10.15 13.08
CA ILE A 180 17.97 9.30 12.44
C ILE A 180 18.99 10.18 11.72
N ILE A 181 18.53 11.14 10.92
CA ILE A 181 19.39 12.04 10.15
C ILE A 181 20.21 12.95 11.08
N SER A 182 19.57 13.58 12.06
CA SER A 182 20.24 14.47 13.00
C SER A 182 21.36 13.76 13.75
N LYS A 183 21.15 12.53 14.17
CA LYS A 183 22.16 11.71 14.81
C LYS A 183 23.35 11.43 13.88
N LEU A 184 23.11 11.07 12.62
CA LEU A 184 24.16 10.82 11.65
C LEU A 184 24.94 12.09 11.31
N TRP A 185 24.28 13.24 11.28
CA TRP A 185 24.92 14.55 11.12
C TRP A 185 25.86 14.88 12.27
N GLU A 186 25.42 14.72 13.51
CA GLU A 186 26.25 14.93 14.72
C GLU A 186 27.46 13.99 14.75
N GLU A 187 27.36 12.80 14.20
CA GLU A 187 28.47 11.86 14.06
C GLU A 187 29.48 12.27 12.96
N GLY A 188 29.21 13.33 12.21
CA GLY A 188 30.07 13.86 11.13
C GLY A 188 30.14 12.99 9.90
N LYS A 189 29.07 12.23 9.61
CA LYS A 189 29.05 11.22 8.53
C LYS A 189 28.30 11.65 7.26
N MET A 190 27.85 12.90 7.19
CA MET A 190 26.87 13.29 6.16
C MET A 190 27.29 14.45 5.27
N ASP A 191 28.00 15.45 5.77
CA ASP A 191 28.39 16.65 5.01
C ASP A 191 29.42 16.30 3.93
N ARG A 192 28.94 15.82 2.77
CA ARG A 192 29.76 15.28 1.71
C ARG A 192 30.54 16.35 0.94
N ASN A 193 30.00 17.54 0.83
CA ASN A 193 30.64 18.67 0.14
C ASN A 193 31.36 19.62 1.11
N GLY A 194 31.23 19.44 2.44
CA GLY A 194 31.92 20.19 3.48
C GLY A 194 31.42 21.63 3.62
N ASN A 195 30.19 21.93 3.26
CA ASN A 195 29.63 23.28 3.30
C ASN A 195 28.96 23.63 4.64
N GLY A 196 28.75 22.66 5.53
CA GLY A 196 28.11 22.83 6.83
C GLY A 196 26.59 22.93 6.78
N VAL A 197 25.97 22.59 5.65
CA VAL A 197 24.53 22.59 5.40
C VAL A 197 24.12 21.18 4.99
N LEU A 198 23.02 20.66 5.50
CA LEU A 198 22.46 19.38 5.05
C LEU A 198 21.71 19.56 3.74
N ASP A 199 22.33 19.15 2.66
CA ASP A 199 21.75 19.17 1.32
C ASP A 199 20.94 17.89 1.08
N TYR A 200 19.61 17.97 1.05
CA TYR A 200 18.75 16.79 0.93
C TYR A 200 17.87 16.82 -0.34
N VAL A 201 17.46 15.64 -0.75
CA VAL A 201 16.36 15.45 -1.71
C VAL A 201 15.19 14.75 -1.05
N MET A 202 13.96 15.14 -1.44
CA MET A 202 12.73 14.64 -0.88
C MET A 202 11.95 13.79 -1.88
N LEU A 203 11.63 12.56 -1.49
CA LEU A 203 10.72 11.67 -2.22
C LEU A 203 9.38 11.61 -1.49
N ASN A 204 8.39 12.31 -2.04
CA ASN A 204 7.06 12.42 -1.46
C ASN A 204 6.11 11.35 -2.03
N GLY A 205 5.24 10.79 -1.18
CA GLY A 205 4.32 9.73 -1.53
C GLY A 205 3.02 10.20 -2.20
N GLY A 206 2.69 11.50 -2.09
CA GLY A 206 1.49 12.08 -2.68
C GLY A 206 1.14 13.42 -2.05
N LEU A 207 1.00 14.45 -2.87
CA LEU A 207 0.79 15.84 -2.41
C LEU A 207 -0.50 16.04 -1.61
N ASP A 208 -1.51 15.21 -1.86
CA ASP A 208 -2.81 15.29 -1.16
C ASP A 208 -2.96 14.26 -0.03
N ASN A 209 -1.95 13.38 0.14
CA ASN A 209 -1.96 12.35 1.17
C ASN A 209 -1.47 12.91 2.52
N PRO A 210 -2.25 12.80 3.62
CA PRO A 210 -1.88 13.33 4.92
C PRO A 210 -0.61 12.73 5.50
N GLU A 211 -0.38 11.41 5.33
CA GLU A 211 0.83 10.73 5.79
C GLU A 211 2.07 11.28 5.07
N ALA A 212 1.99 11.45 3.75
CA ALA A 212 3.10 11.99 2.96
C ALA A 212 3.42 13.44 3.37
N LYS A 213 2.40 14.26 3.56
CA LYS A 213 2.56 15.65 4.05
C LYS A 213 3.25 15.69 5.41
N ALA A 214 2.74 14.92 6.36
CA ALA A 214 3.26 14.90 7.71
C ALA A 214 4.71 14.36 7.76
N ARG A 215 5.00 13.23 7.09
CA ARG A 215 6.36 12.68 7.02
C ARG A 215 7.34 13.68 6.40
N THR A 216 6.93 14.37 5.33
CA THR A 216 7.74 15.42 4.66
C THR A 216 8.00 16.60 5.59
N GLU A 217 6.97 17.15 6.22
CA GLU A 217 7.07 18.33 7.08
C GLU A 217 7.89 18.04 8.34
N TYR A 218 7.51 16.99 9.06
CA TYR A 218 8.09 16.73 10.39
C TYR A 218 9.51 16.17 10.33
N SER A 219 9.92 15.50 9.24
CA SER A 219 11.32 15.08 9.10
C SER A 219 12.26 16.30 8.99
N VAL A 220 11.92 17.24 8.12
CA VAL A 220 12.72 18.46 7.94
C VAL A 220 12.69 19.32 9.21
N LYS A 221 11.51 19.55 9.77
CA LYS A 221 11.33 20.33 10.99
C LYS A 221 12.16 19.79 12.15
N THR A 222 12.21 18.47 12.35
CA THR A 222 13.00 17.84 13.41
C THR A 222 14.51 18.09 13.22
N ILE A 223 14.98 18.04 11.97
CA ILE A 223 16.37 18.35 11.64
C ILE A 223 16.70 19.82 11.94
N GLU A 224 15.82 20.75 11.55
CA GLU A 224 15.98 22.18 11.84
C GLU A 224 15.93 22.47 13.34
N GLU A 225 15.04 21.82 14.10
CA GLU A 225 14.94 21.93 15.56
C GLU A 225 16.18 21.39 16.28
N ALA A 226 16.91 20.46 15.68
CA ALA A 226 18.22 20.02 16.14
C ALA A 226 19.35 21.03 15.85
N GLY A 227 19.04 22.17 15.20
CA GLY A 227 19.99 23.24 14.89
C GLY A 227 20.83 23.00 13.65
N ILE A 228 20.41 22.09 12.78
CA ILE A 228 21.07 21.76 11.51
C ILE A 228 20.47 22.62 10.41
N GLU A 229 21.31 23.37 9.71
CA GLU A 229 20.88 24.15 8.53
C GLU A 229 20.60 23.17 7.39
N VAL A 230 19.46 23.33 6.71
CA VAL A 230 19.01 22.43 5.63
C VAL A 230 18.84 23.16 4.32
N ASN A 231 19.08 22.47 3.21
CA ASN A 231 18.82 22.95 1.87
C ASN A 231 18.14 21.84 1.04
N GLU A 232 16.91 22.10 0.57
CA GLU A 232 16.21 21.20 -0.32
C GLU A 232 16.77 21.34 -1.75
N VAL A 233 17.61 20.39 -2.16
CA VAL A 233 18.21 20.37 -3.50
C VAL A 233 17.16 20.03 -4.55
N ALA A 234 16.26 19.09 -4.25
CA ALA A 234 15.18 18.70 -5.15
C ALA A 234 14.05 17.98 -4.41
N PHE A 235 12.85 18.02 -5.00
CA PHE A 235 11.63 17.41 -4.53
C PHE A 235 10.93 16.67 -5.66
N GLN A 236 10.36 15.49 -5.39
CA GLN A 236 9.52 14.75 -6.33
C GLN A 236 8.33 14.12 -5.63
N ASP A 237 7.12 14.37 -6.14
CA ASP A 237 5.96 13.51 -5.88
C ASP A 237 6.14 12.22 -6.67
N ALA A 238 6.65 11.18 -6.00
CA ALA A 238 6.93 9.87 -6.58
C ALA A 238 5.83 8.84 -6.31
N LYS A 239 4.72 9.24 -5.67
CA LYS A 239 3.46 8.48 -5.55
C LYS A 239 3.65 7.06 -5.02
N TRP A 240 4.46 6.92 -3.99
CA TRP A 240 4.81 5.63 -3.35
C TRP A 240 5.49 4.63 -4.29
N SER A 241 5.99 5.08 -5.47
CA SER A 241 6.49 4.21 -6.54
C SER A 241 8.01 4.15 -6.57
N THR A 242 8.57 2.95 -6.47
CA THR A 242 10.00 2.64 -6.67
C THR A 242 10.53 3.18 -7.99
N ASP A 243 9.79 2.96 -9.09
CA ASP A 243 10.22 3.37 -10.45
C ASP A 243 10.24 4.89 -10.62
N GLN A 244 9.24 5.60 -10.05
CA GLN A 244 9.22 7.06 -10.12
C GLN A 244 10.33 7.67 -9.27
N ALA A 245 10.57 7.13 -8.08
CA ALA A 245 11.65 7.55 -7.20
C ALA A 245 13.03 7.30 -7.85
N LYS A 246 13.23 6.12 -8.46
CA LYS A 246 14.45 5.83 -9.20
C LYS A 246 14.68 6.82 -10.34
N THR A 247 13.64 7.10 -11.13
CA THR A 247 13.72 8.05 -12.25
C THR A 247 14.07 9.46 -11.78
N ALA A 248 13.48 9.91 -10.68
CA ALA A 248 13.81 11.20 -10.07
C ALA A 248 15.27 11.25 -9.63
N MET A 249 15.70 10.23 -8.90
CA MET A 249 17.09 10.15 -8.40
C MET A 249 18.10 10.03 -9.53
N ASP A 250 17.85 9.23 -10.57
CA ASP A 250 18.69 9.16 -11.77
C ASP A 250 18.89 10.57 -12.41
N THR A 251 17.84 11.39 -12.41
CA THR A 251 17.89 12.77 -12.93
C THR A 251 18.71 13.69 -12.03
N TRP A 252 18.52 13.62 -10.73
CA TRP A 252 19.22 14.45 -9.75
C TRP A 252 20.72 14.15 -9.70
N LEU A 253 21.10 12.89 -9.80
CA LEU A 253 22.49 12.47 -9.79
C LEU A 253 23.28 12.99 -11.01
N GLN A 254 22.65 13.26 -12.14
CA GLN A 254 23.33 13.81 -13.31
C GLN A 254 23.88 15.22 -13.09
N THR A 255 23.29 16.01 -12.20
CA THR A 255 23.62 17.43 -11.99
C THR A 255 24.03 17.78 -10.58
N ASN A 256 23.66 16.96 -9.57
CA ASN A 256 23.82 17.30 -8.17
C ASN A 256 24.50 16.20 -7.33
N GLN A 257 25.11 15.19 -7.94
CA GLN A 257 25.63 14.02 -7.22
C GLN A 257 26.54 14.41 -6.03
N ASP A 258 27.40 15.42 -6.19
CA ASP A 258 28.36 15.86 -5.16
C ASP A 258 27.72 16.82 -4.13
N ASN A 259 26.48 17.26 -4.37
CA ASN A 259 25.77 18.23 -3.54
C ASN A 259 24.53 17.63 -2.86
N ILE A 260 24.42 16.31 -2.79
CA ILE A 260 23.34 15.64 -2.07
C ILE A 260 23.95 14.83 -0.93
N ASP A 261 23.55 15.14 0.28
CA ASP A 261 23.97 14.43 1.51
C ASP A 261 22.99 13.34 1.89
N ALA A 262 21.69 13.62 1.72
CA ALA A 262 20.62 12.71 2.16
C ALA A 262 19.46 12.60 1.16
N VAL A 263 18.87 11.39 1.13
CA VAL A 263 17.56 11.11 0.54
C VAL A 263 16.57 10.89 1.69
N ILE A 264 15.59 11.75 1.81
CA ILE A 264 14.46 11.60 2.73
C ILE A 264 13.29 11.04 1.92
N SER A 265 12.87 9.81 2.22
CA SER A 265 11.81 9.14 1.50
C SER A 265 10.60 8.89 2.40
N ASN A 266 9.40 9.21 1.93
CA ASN A 266 8.19 8.99 2.71
C ASN A 266 7.84 7.50 2.90
N ASN A 267 8.42 6.58 2.10
CA ASN A 267 8.33 5.14 2.32
C ASN A 267 9.59 4.41 1.84
N ASP A 268 9.67 3.12 2.15
CA ASP A 268 10.80 2.26 1.79
C ASP A 268 10.87 1.96 0.29
N ASP A 269 9.75 1.76 -0.38
CA ASP A 269 9.74 1.47 -1.81
C ASP A 269 10.41 2.57 -2.63
N MET A 270 10.13 3.82 -2.31
CA MET A 270 10.79 4.96 -2.96
C MET A 270 12.26 5.07 -2.53
N ALA A 271 12.59 4.78 -1.26
CA ALA A 271 13.97 4.73 -0.79
C ALA A 271 14.79 3.68 -1.57
N ILE A 272 14.25 2.49 -1.79
CA ILE A 272 14.86 1.42 -2.59
C ILE A 272 15.04 1.85 -4.05
N GLY A 273 14.07 2.58 -4.61
CA GLY A 273 14.21 3.19 -5.92
C GLY A 273 15.41 4.13 -6.01
N ALA A 274 15.57 5.01 -5.02
CA ALA A 274 16.72 5.90 -4.92
C ALA A 274 18.04 5.13 -4.76
N ILE A 275 18.09 4.12 -3.90
CA ILE A 275 19.27 3.25 -3.71
C ILE A 275 19.66 2.58 -5.03
N SER A 276 18.69 2.08 -5.80
CA SER A 276 18.95 1.49 -7.12
C SER A 276 19.61 2.48 -8.10
N ALA A 277 19.22 3.75 -8.07
CA ALA A 277 19.86 4.80 -8.86
C ALA A 277 21.28 5.12 -8.36
N LEU A 278 21.47 5.21 -7.04
CA LEU A 278 22.79 5.41 -6.42
C LEU A 278 23.76 4.29 -6.78
N GLN A 279 23.32 3.04 -6.70
CA GLN A 279 24.13 1.87 -7.06
C GLN A 279 24.54 1.88 -8.54
N ALA A 280 23.70 2.39 -9.44
CA ALA A 280 24.02 2.48 -10.86
C ALA A 280 25.19 3.44 -11.15
N VAL A 281 25.46 4.39 -10.24
CA VAL A 281 26.62 5.31 -10.34
C VAL A 281 27.76 4.95 -9.36
N GLY A 282 27.67 3.79 -8.72
CA GLY A 282 28.71 3.26 -7.83
C GLY A 282 28.65 3.72 -6.37
N LEU A 283 27.57 4.43 -5.96
CA LEU A 283 27.30 4.81 -4.59
C LEU A 283 26.45 3.74 -3.88
N ASN A 284 26.40 3.73 -2.55
CA ASN A 284 25.57 2.84 -1.73
C ASN A 284 25.64 1.35 -2.19
N THR A 285 26.84 0.84 -2.49
CA THR A 285 27.06 -0.53 -2.95
C THR A 285 27.41 -1.52 -1.83
N GLY A 286 27.44 -1.06 -0.60
CA GLY A 286 27.77 -1.78 0.64
C GLY A 286 28.13 -0.77 1.71
N SER A 287 28.62 -1.21 2.87
CA SER A 287 29.06 -0.26 3.90
C SER A 287 30.30 0.52 3.42
N SER A 288 30.17 1.82 3.28
CA SER A 288 31.23 2.74 2.83
C SER A 288 31.03 4.09 3.52
N GLU A 289 32.11 4.80 3.81
CA GLU A 289 32.09 6.16 4.32
C GLU A 289 31.55 7.16 3.27
N ASP A 290 31.57 6.75 1.99
CA ASP A 290 31.09 7.57 0.86
C ASP A 290 29.58 7.37 0.55
N ASN A 291 28.88 6.53 1.32
CA ASN A 291 27.47 6.30 1.11
C ASN A 291 26.65 7.55 1.41
N MET A 292 25.72 7.86 0.51
CA MET A 292 24.69 8.85 0.75
C MET A 292 23.70 8.31 1.80
N VAL A 293 23.28 9.15 2.74
CA VAL A 293 22.26 8.77 3.72
C VAL A 293 20.92 8.59 3.03
N VAL A 294 20.24 7.46 3.28
CA VAL A 294 18.91 7.17 2.77
C VAL A 294 18.04 6.69 3.93
N VAL A 295 16.91 7.38 4.16
CA VAL A 295 15.94 6.99 5.18
C VAL A 295 14.56 6.78 4.56
N GLY A 296 13.84 5.78 5.09
CA GLY A 296 12.49 5.41 4.65
C GLY A 296 11.49 5.30 5.80
N VAL A 297 10.33 4.73 5.51
CA VAL A 297 9.29 4.33 6.47
C VAL A 297 8.71 3.03 5.97
N ASP A 298 8.35 2.12 6.83
CA ASP A 298 7.61 0.85 6.79
C ASP A 298 8.41 -0.30 7.41
N ALA A 299 9.73 -0.31 7.30
CA ALA A 299 10.64 -1.43 7.61
C ALA A 299 10.26 -2.69 6.82
N THR A 300 10.08 -2.53 5.50
CA THR A 300 9.86 -3.67 4.60
C THR A 300 11.05 -4.61 4.61
N ASP A 301 10.84 -5.90 4.31
CA ASP A 301 11.91 -6.90 4.29
C ASP A 301 13.09 -6.47 3.39
N LEU A 302 12.80 -5.80 2.27
CA LEU A 302 13.82 -5.28 1.37
C LEU A 302 14.60 -4.13 2.00
N ALA A 303 13.94 -3.19 2.65
CA ALA A 303 14.60 -2.08 3.33
C ALA A 303 15.47 -2.57 4.50
N VAL A 304 14.95 -3.50 5.30
CA VAL A 304 15.73 -4.16 6.36
C VAL A 304 16.98 -4.83 5.79
N ALA A 305 16.85 -5.54 4.65
CA ALA A 305 18.01 -6.15 4.00
C ALA A 305 19.00 -5.11 3.47
N GLU A 306 18.55 -3.97 2.95
CA GLU A 306 19.45 -2.88 2.50
C GLU A 306 20.13 -2.18 3.69
N ILE A 307 19.43 -2.03 4.83
CA ILE A 307 20.03 -1.50 6.07
C ILE A 307 21.10 -2.47 6.61
N ASP A 308 20.80 -3.77 6.66
CA ASP A 308 21.76 -4.80 7.13
C ASP A 308 22.99 -4.91 6.22
N LYS A 309 22.89 -4.56 4.94
CA LYS A 309 24.03 -4.43 4.01
C LYS A 309 24.80 -3.11 4.14
N GLY A 310 24.24 -2.12 4.84
CA GLY A 310 24.80 -0.78 4.97
C GLY A 310 24.62 0.11 3.73
N THR A 311 23.64 -0.19 2.88
CA THR A 311 23.28 0.58 1.68
C THR A 311 22.15 1.57 1.94
N MET A 312 21.37 1.36 3.01
CA MET A 312 20.35 2.23 3.56
C MET A 312 20.69 2.55 5.01
N SER A 313 20.40 3.75 5.48
CA SER A 313 20.82 4.24 6.79
C SER A 313 19.82 3.92 7.90
N GLY A 314 18.55 3.83 7.56
CA GLY A 314 17.49 3.50 8.51
C GLY A 314 16.10 3.65 7.93
N THR A 315 15.15 3.12 8.66
CA THR A 315 13.71 3.23 8.37
C THR A 315 12.90 3.34 9.65
N VAL A 316 11.66 3.76 9.53
CA VAL A 316 10.70 3.80 10.63
C VAL A 316 9.69 2.67 10.42
N LYS A 317 9.70 1.66 11.29
CA LYS A 317 8.81 0.50 11.18
C LYS A 317 7.37 0.93 11.39
N GLN A 318 6.51 0.59 10.43
CA GLN A 318 5.06 0.60 10.51
C GLN A 318 4.58 -0.84 10.73
N ASP A 319 3.95 -1.13 11.88
CA ASP A 319 3.64 -2.51 12.29
C ASP A 319 2.42 -3.08 11.57
N ALA A 320 2.66 -3.80 10.46
CA ALA A 320 1.61 -4.43 9.66
C ALA A 320 0.86 -5.55 10.40
N GLU A 321 1.55 -6.31 11.25
CA GLU A 321 0.93 -7.38 12.04
C GLU A 321 0.05 -6.78 13.15
N GLY A 322 0.54 -5.74 13.84
CA GLY A 322 -0.25 -4.98 14.81
C GLY A 322 -1.48 -4.33 14.19
N MET A 323 -1.34 -3.76 12.98
CA MET A 323 -2.44 -3.20 12.20
C MET A 323 -3.49 -4.28 11.90
N ALA A 324 -3.10 -5.40 11.31
CA ALA A 324 -4.00 -6.49 10.95
C ALA A 324 -4.75 -7.05 12.17
N LYS A 325 -4.02 -7.25 13.28
CA LYS A 325 -4.62 -7.72 14.54
C LYS A 325 -5.66 -6.73 15.06
N ALA A 326 -5.34 -5.45 15.11
CA ALA A 326 -6.28 -4.42 15.58
C ALA A 326 -7.54 -4.37 14.71
N LEU A 327 -7.39 -4.47 13.39
CA LEU A 327 -8.51 -4.49 12.43
C LEU A 327 -9.47 -5.65 12.70
N ILE A 328 -8.96 -6.87 12.90
CA ILE A 328 -9.80 -8.04 13.13
C ILE A 328 -10.40 -8.03 14.52
N ASP A 329 -9.61 -7.78 15.57
CA ASP A 329 -10.09 -7.79 16.95
C ASP A 329 -11.24 -6.80 17.16
N THR A 330 -11.07 -5.56 16.65
CA THR A 330 -12.09 -4.52 16.80
C THR A 330 -13.32 -4.79 15.94
N MET A 331 -13.16 -5.30 14.74
CA MET A 331 -14.30 -5.67 13.89
C MET A 331 -15.09 -6.84 14.51
N LYS A 332 -14.42 -7.88 15.01
CA LYS A 332 -15.09 -8.97 15.74
C LYS A 332 -15.84 -8.45 16.96
N ASN A 333 -15.20 -7.59 17.76
CA ASN A 333 -15.85 -6.98 18.92
C ASN A 333 -17.12 -6.20 18.53
N LYS A 334 -17.06 -5.43 17.44
CA LYS A 334 -18.21 -4.70 16.90
C LYS A 334 -19.34 -5.64 16.50
N LEU A 335 -19.02 -6.72 15.82
CA LEU A 335 -20.01 -7.70 15.35
C LEU A 335 -20.66 -8.50 16.48
N GLU A 336 -19.91 -8.77 17.55
CA GLU A 336 -20.35 -9.59 18.68
C GLU A 336 -21.02 -8.76 19.78
N ASN A 337 -20.46 -7.60 20.11
CA ASN A 337 -20.80 -6.80 21.29
C ASN A 337 -21.41 -5.43 20.94
N GLY A 338 -21.41 -5.03 19.66
CA GLY A 338 -21.98 -3.77 19.19
C GLY A 338 -21.08 -2.55 19.32
N ASP A 339 -19.85 -2.70 19.85
CA ASP A 339 -18.85 -1.63 19.98
C ASP A 339 -17.51 -2.07 19.40
N PHE A 340 -16.74 -1.15 18.83
CA PHE A 340 -15.42 -1.48 18.26
C PHE A 340 -14.37 -1.70 19.35
N VAL A 341 -14.41 -0.94 20.45
CA VAL A 341 -13.30 -0.82 21.40
C VAL A 341 -13.67 -1.27 22.81
N GLU A 342 -14.92 -1.05 23.26
CA GLU A 342 -15.33 -1.41 24.61
C GLU A 342 -15.19 -2.92 24.87
N GLY A 343 -14.40 -3.26 25.90
CA GLY A 343 -14.11 -4.67 26.25
C GLY A 343 -12.87 -5.24 25.57
N THR A 344 -12.18 -4.47 24.71
CA THR A 344 -10.88 -4.83 24.14
C THR A 344 -9.71 -4.21 24.92
N ASP A 345 -8.47 -4.60 24.58
CA ASP A 345 -7.26 -3.98 25.12
C ASP A 345 -6.88 -2.67 24.38
N TYR A 346 -7.57 -2.34 23.28
CA TYR A 346 -7.31 -1.14 22.49
C TYR A 346 -7.87 0.12 23.16
N LYS A 347 -7.28 1.25 22.81
CA LYS A 347 -7.73 2.57 23.30
C LYS A 347 -7.88 3.52 22.12
N LEU A 348 -8.93 4.33 22.18
CA LEU A 348 -9.07 5.45 21.26
C LEU A 348 -7.98 6.49 21.54
N ALA A 349 -7.49 7.08 20.46
CA ALA A 349 -6.61 8.25 20.51
C ALA A 349 -7.36 9.49 21.04
N GLU A 350 -6.65 10.61 21.20
CA GLU A 350 -7.23 11.86 21.69
C GLU A 350 -8.40 12.40 20.82
N ASP A 351 -8.44 12.01 19.54
CA ASP A 351 -9.53 12.33 18.62
C ASP A 351 -10.84 11.58 18.92
N ASN A 352 -10.81 10.56 19.77
CA ASN A 352 -11.92 9.65 20.09
C ASN A 352 -12.54 8.93 18.85
N LYS A 353 -11.81 8.88 17.74
CA LYS A 353 -12.27 8.32 16.45
C LYS A 353 -11.36 7.23 15.92
N SER A 354 -10.16 7.12 16.47
CA SER A 354 -9.12 6.27 15.90
C SER A 354 -8.37 5.45 16.95
N ILE A 355 -7.80 4.34 16.49
CA ILE A 355 -6.73 3.61 17.16
C ILE A 355 -5.44 3.91 16.42
N ARG A 356 -4.37 4.26 17.15
CA ARG A 356 -3.05 4.54 16.57
C ARG A 356 -2.09 3.42 16.92
N ILE A 357 -1.47 2.86 15.88
CA ILE A 357 -0.44 1.83 16.00
C ILE A 357 0.92 2.55 16.06
N ASP A 358 1.72 2.20 17.05
CA ASP A 358 3.00 2.86 17.31
C ASP A 358 4.04 2.59 16.22
N TYR A 359 4.85 3.59 15.92
CA TYR A 359 6.04 3.47 15.09
C TYR A 359 7.27 3.03 15.90
N GLN A 360 8.27 2.47 15.22
CA GLN A 360 9.56 2.11 15.81
C GLN A 360 10.70 2.43 14.85
N VAL A 361 11.79 3.00 15.35
CA VAL A 361 13.01 3.22 14.57
C VAL A 361 13.72 1.88 14.31
N TYR A 362 14.19 1.67 13.08
CA TYR A 362 15.07 0.57 12.71
C TYR A 362 16.29 1.08 11.95
N THR A 363 17.48 0.88 12.51
CA THR A 363 18.78 1.28 11.93
C THR A 363 19.78 0.14 11.86
N GLY A 364 19.30 -1.10 11.85
CA GLY A 364 20.12 -2.31 11.84
C GLY A 364 20.33 -2.94 13.23
N LYS A 365 20.98 -4.11 13.23
CA LYS A 365 21.27 -4.93 14.43
C LYS A 365 22.52 -4.47 15.14
#